data_ca69ac82e9de5e56566d6991400a7309
#
_entry.id   ca69ac82e9de5e56566d6991400a7309
#
_cell.length_a   1.000
_cell.length_b   1.000
_cell.length_c   1.000
_cell.angle_alpha   90.00
_cell.angle_beta   90.00
_cell.angle_gamma   90.00
#
_symmetry.space_group_name_H-M   'P 1'
#
loop_
_entity.id
_entity.type
_entity.pdbx_description
1 polymer ?
#
loop_
_entity_poly.entity_id
_entity_poly.type
_entity_poly.pdbx_seq_one_letter_code
_entity_poly.pdbx_strand_id
1 'polypeptide(L)'
;MTKSKVYLLDSNVLIALATPEHSLNALAAAWFLKGHRFATCPITQGALFRFHLRAGVEATAESAKLLLESISSLPRHEFWPDDVSYLDMSTTGIVGHRQVTDAYLVQLARKHGGSVATLDRALAAVHPGTTLLA
;
A
#
# COMPACT_ATOMS: atom_id res chain seq x y z
N MET A 1 -26.38 -5.05 6.14
CA MET A 1 -25.11 -4.97 6.88
C MET A 1 -24.02 -4.51 5.92
N THR A 2 -23.40 -3.40 6.21
CA THR A 2 -22.33 -2.85 5.38
C THR A 2 -21.02 -3.56 5.72
N LYS A 3 -20.33 -4.08 4.71
CA LYS A 3 -18.99 -4.60 4.92
C LYS A 3 -18.05 -3.46 5.28
N SER A 4 -17.11 -3.69 6.18
CA SER A 4 -16.07 -2.72 6.48
C SER A 4 -15.23 -2.46 5.23
N LYS A 5 -14.81 -1.21 5.06
CA LYS A 5 -13.96 -0.81 3.94
C LYS A 5 -12.62 -1.54 3.98
N VAL A 6 -12.11 -1.89 2.81
CA VAL A 6 -10.77 -2.45 2.66
C VAL A 6 -9.82 -1.35 2.20
N TYR A 7 -8.67 -1.25 2.85
CA TYR A 7 -7.67 -0.23 2.54
C TYR A 7 -6.51 -0.86 1.79
N LEU A 8 -6.29 -0.41 0.55
CA LEU A 8 -5.07 -0.76 -0.19
C LEU A 8 -3.91 0.01 0.44
N LEU A 9 -2.95 -0.71 1.01
CA LEU A 9 -1.80 -0.07 1.63
C LEU A 9 -0.85 0.44 0.54
N ASP A 10 -0.64 1.76 0.52
CA ASP A 10 0.41 2.33 -0.31
C ASP A 10 1.76 1.75 0.13
N SER A 11 2.72 1.72 -0.78
CA SER A 11 4.04 1.15 -0.51
C SER A 11 4.69 1.73 0.74
N ASN A 12 4.55 3.04 0.97
CA ASN A 12 5.14 3.69 2.15
C ASN A 12 4.54 3.17 3.46
N VAL A 13 3.24 2.87 3.48
CA VAL A 13 2.59 2.28 4.67
C VAL A 13 3.09 0.86 4.91
N LEU A 14 3.12 0.06 3.85
CA LEU A 14 3.56 -1.33 3.92
C LEU A 14 5.02 -1.43 4.40
N ILE A 15 5.89 -0.59 3.86
CA ILE A 15 7.29 -0.50 4.26
C ILE A 15 7.43 -0.06 5.71
N ALA A 16 6.69 0.98 6.13
CA ALA A 16 6.74 1.48 7.50
C ALA A 16 6.29 0.42 8.51
N LEU A 17 5.24 -0.34 8.18
CA LEU A 17 4.77 -1.45 9.03
C LEU A 17 5.80 -2.56 9.15
N ALA A 18 6.47 -2.89 8.05
CA ALA A 18 7.43 -3.99 7.99
C ALA A 18 8.80 -3.63 8.56
N THR A 19 9.06 -2.36 8.87
CA THR A 19 10.38 -1.86 9.27
C THR A 19 10.28 -1.22 10.66
N PRO A 20 10.60 -1.95 11.73
CA PRO A 20 10.43 -1.45 13.11
C PRO A 20 11.19 -0.14 13.39
N GLU A 21 12.34 0.08 12.76
CA GLU A 21 13.16 1.28 12.94
C GLU A 21 12.77 2.43 12.02
N HIS A 22 11.75 2.25 11.19
CA HIS A 22 11.26 3.34 10.32
C HIS A 22 10.65 4.46 11.16
N SER A 23 10.94 5.72 10.80
CA SER A 23 10.49 6.88 11.55
C SER A 23 8.95 6.94 11.70
N LEU A 24 8.22 6.39 10.76
CA LEU A 24 6.75 6.38 10.76
C LEU A 24 6.17 5.02 11.16
N ASN A 25 7.00 4.11 11.66
CA ASN A 25 6.53 2.77 12.07
C ASN A 25 5.45 2.87 13.15
N ALA A 26 5.67 3.68 14.18
CA ALA A 26 4.71 3.81 15.28
C ALA A 26 3.36 4.34 14.81
N LEU A 27 3.37 5.32 13.91
CA LEU A 27 2.15 5.89 13.33
C LEU A 27 1.39 4.85 12.50
N ALA A 28 2.08 4.16 11.61
CA ALA A 28 1.48 3.13 10.78
C ALA A 28 0.95 1.96 11.62
N ALA A 29 1.72 1.52 12.61
CA ALA A 29 1.31 0.43 13.50
C ALA A 29 0.08 0.80 14.31
N ALA A 30 0.01 2.02 14.82
CA ALA A 30 -1.15 2.48 15.59
C ALA A 30 -2.43 2.44 14.75
N TRP A 31 -2.35 2.85 13.50
CA TRP A 31 -3.48 2.76 12.57
C TRP A 31 -3.84 1.30 12.29
N PHE A 32 -2.85 0.47 12.00
CA PHE A 32 -3.04 -0.94 11.63
C PHE A 32 -3.69 -1.74 12.77
N LEU A 33 -3.29 -1.46 14.01
CA LEU A 33 -3.79 -2.16 15.19
C LEU A 33 -5.27 -1.85 15.49
N LYS A 34 -5.85 -0.84 14.85
CA LYS A 34 -7.27 -0.55 14.97
C LYS A 34 -8.14 -1.63 14.31
N GLY A 35 -7.55 -2.54 13.56
CA GLY A 35 -8.27 -3.69 13.03
C GLY A 35 -8.87 -3.50 11.65
N HIS A 36 -8.36 -2.58 10.86
CA HIS A 36 -8.81 -2.36 9.48
C HIS A 36 -8.54 -3.57 8.60
N ARG A 37 -9.47 -3.89 7.71
CA ARG A 37 -9.22 -4.80 6.59
C ARG A 37 -8.31 -4.09 5.60
N PHE A 38 -7.34 -4.81 5.05
CA PHE A 38 -6.36 -4.21 4.16
C PHE A 38 -6.02 -5.13 2.99
N ALA A 39 -5.53 -4.52 1.93
CA ALA A 39 -5.12 -5.23 0.72
C ALA A 39 -3.69 -4.89 0.35
N THR A 40 -3.05 -5.83 -0.33
CA THR A 40 -1.82 -5.59 -1.08
C THR A 40 -2.03 -6.02 -2.53
N CYS A 41 -1.25 -5.47 -3.44
CA CYS A 41 -1.28 -5.83 -4.85
C CYS A 41 0.16 -6.06 -5.34
N PRO A 42 0.36 -6.61 -6.55
CA PRO A 42 1.72 -6.87 -7.05
C PRO A 42 2.64 -5.65 -7.03
N ILE A 43 2.12 -4.46 -7.31
CA ILE A 43 2.93 -3.23 -7.29
C ILE A 43 3.47 -2.95 -5.89
N THR A 44 2.60 -2.97 -4.88
CA THR A 44 3.01 -2.66 -3.50
C THR A 44 3.85 -3.78 -2.90
N GLN A 45 3.57 -5.04 -3.25
CA GLN A 45 4.39 -6.17 -2.86
C GLN A 45 5.80 -6.07 -3.45
N GLY A 46 5.91 -5.72 -4.73
CA GLY A 46 7.20 -5.53 -5.38
C GLY A 46 8.02 -4.40 -4.77
N ALA A 47 7.35 -3.32 -4.37
CA ALA A 47 8.01 -2.21 -3.67
C ALA A 47 8.60 -2.66 -2.33
N LEU A 48 7.87 -3.47 -1.57
CA LEU A 48 8.36 -4.03 -0.31
C LEU A 48 9.58 -4.93 -0.55
N PHE A 49 9.52 -5.78 -1.58
CA PHE A 49 10.63 -6.64 -1.96
C PHE A 49 11.90 -5.83 -2.25
N ARG A 50 11.78 -4.80 -3.10
CA ARG A 50 12.92 -3.96 -3.47
C ARG A 50 13.50 -3.21 -2.27
N PHE A 51 12.64 -2.69 -1.41
CA PHE A 51 13.07 -2.00 -0.20
C PHE A 51 13.84 -2.96 0.71
N HIS A 52 13.30 -4.15 0.95
CA HIS A 52 13.91 -5.15 1.81
C HIS A 52 15.32 -5.53 1.31
N LEU A 53 15.46 -5.76 0.01
CA LEU A 53 16.75 -6.15 -0.57
C LEU A 53 17.78 -5.03 -0.49
N ARG A 54 17.35 -3.76 -0.46
CA ARG A 54 18.27 -2.63 -0.31
C ARG A 54 18.63 -2.31 1.14
N ALA A 55 17.86 -2.82 2.08
CA ALA A 55 17.92 -2.36 3.47
C ALA A 55 19.03 -3.01 4.31
N GLY A 56 19.62 -4.11 3.88
CA GLY A 56 20.62 -4.77 4.71
C GLY A 56 21.47 -5.81 4.00
N VAL A 57 22.62 -6.08 4.61
CA VAL A 57 23.64 -7.00 4.09
C VAL A 57 23.15 -8.45 4.06
N GLU A 58 22.26 -8.80 4.97
CA GLU A 58 21.71 -10.16 5.10
C GLU A 58 20.35 -10.33 4.44
N ALA A 59 19.84 -9.30 3.76
CA ALA A 59 18.56 -9.36 3.10
C ALA A 59 18.67 -10.21 1.83
N THR A 60 17.82 -11.23 1.73
CA THR A 60 17.76 -12.15 0.59
C THR A 60 16.37 -12.14 -0.02
N ALA A 61 16.24 -12.66 -1.24
CA ALA A 61 14.92 -12.84 -1.87
C ALA A 61 14.04 -13.77 -1.04
N GLU A 62 14.62 -14.80 -0.43
CA GLU A 62 13.88 -15.71 0.45
C GLU A 62 13.35 -14.99 1.68
N SER A 63 14.19 -14.14 2.31
CA SER A 63 13.74 -13.38 3.49
C SER A 63 12.68 -12.34 3.13
N ALA A 64 12.76 -11.73 1.95
CA ALA A 64 11.72 -10.83 1.45
C ALA A 64 10.40 -11.57 1.26
N LYS A 65 10.46 -12.77 0.69
CA LYS A 65 9.27 -13.61 0.47
C LYS A 65 8.63 -14.04 1.79
N LEU A 66 9.43 -14.41 2.79
CA LEU A 66 8.94 -14.75 4.12
C LEU A 66 8.25 -13.57 4.80
N LEU A 67 8.82 -12.38 4.66
CA LEU A 67 8.20 -11.15 5.18
C LEU A 67 6.83 -10.91 4.53
N LEU A 68 6.76 -11.00 3.21
CA LEU A 68 5.50 -10.84 2.49
C LEU A 68 4.50 -11.92 2.89
N GLU A 69 4.94 -13.16 3.04
CA GLU A 69 4.08 -14.26 3.46
C GLU A 69 3.48 -14.01 4.84
N SER A 70 4.27 -13.49 5.78
CA SER A 70 3.77 -13.17 7.12
C SER A 70 2.68 -12.10 7.10
N ILE A 71 2.82 -11.10 6.24
CA ILE A 71 1.82 -10.05 6.06
C ILE A 71 0.56 -10.62 5.39
N SER A 72 0.75 -11.40 4.34
CA SER A 72 -0.35 -11.96 3.54
C SER A 72 -1.16 -13.02 4.28
N SER A 73 -0.59 -13.62 5.33
CA SER A 73 -1.29 -14.62 6.14
C SER A 73 -2.15 -14.01 7.24
N LEU A 74 -2.11 -12.70 7.44
CA LEU A 74 -2.95 -12.04 8.44
C LEU A 74 -4.42 -12.15 8.05
N PRO A 75 -5.32 -12.40 9.04
CA PRO A 75 -6.74 -12.67 8.73
C PRO A 75 -7.46 -11.55 7.99
N ARG A 76 -7.01 -10.32 8.12
CA ARG A 76 -7.65 -9.15 7.49
C ARG A 76 -7.04 -8.77 6.16
N HIS A 77 -6.07 -9.55 5.67
CA HIS A 77 -5.41 -9.30 4.39
C HIS A 77 -6.25 -9.82 3.22
N GLU A 78 -6.28 -9.03 2.13
CA GLU A 78 -6.77 -9.45 0.83
C GLU A 78 -5.69 -9.18 -0.21
N PHE A 79 -5.52 -10.10 -1.15
CA PHE A 79 -4.69 -9.87 -2.32
C PHE A 79 -5.56 -9.33 -3.45
N TRP A 80 -5.18 -8.19 -4.03
CA TRP A 80 -5.84 -7.62 -5.19
C TRP A 80 -4.91 -7.74 -6.40
N PRO A 81 -5.32 -8.45 -7.47
CA PRO A 81 -4.53 -8.46 -8.70
C PRO A 81 -4.52 -7.08 -9.34
N ASP A 82 -3.52 -6.81 -10.18
CA ASP A 82 -3.45 -5.56 -10.95
C ASP A 82 -4.41 -5.66 -12.15
N ASP A 83 -5.70 -5.61 -11.90
CA ASP A 83 -6.76 -5.86 -12.87
C ASP A 83 -7.41 -4.59 -13.41
N VAL A 84 -6.67 -3.50 -13.45
CA VAL A 84 -7.07 -2.22 -14.04
C VAL A 84 -6.08 -1.88 -15.13
N SER A 85 -6.59 -1.47 -16.30
CA SER A 85 -5.76 -0.92 -17.36
C SER A 85 -5.42 0.54 -17.05
N TYR A 86 -4.23 0.98 -17.44
CA TYR A 86 -3.89 2.41 -17.40
C TYR A 86 -4.83 3.25 -18.25
N LEU A 87 -5.48 2.65 -19.25
CA LEU A 87 -6.49 3.35 -20.07
C LEU A 87 -7.74 3.74 -19.27
N ASP A 88 -8.02 3.02 -18.18
CA ASP A 88 -9.19 3.28 -17.33
C ASP A 88 -8.88 4.24 -16.19
N MET A 89 -7.63 4.68 -16.09
CA MET A 89 -7.15 5.53 -15.00
C MET A 89 -7.40 7.00 -15.32
N SER A 90 -7.87 7.76 -14.31
CA SER A 90 -7.94 9.21 -14.43
C SER A 90 -6.53 9.81 -14.53
N THR A 91 -6.34 10.78 -15.41
CA THR A 91 -5.08 11.50 -15.53
C THR A 91 -4.97 12.70 -14.60
N THR A 92 -6.01 12.93 -13.78
CA THR A 92 -6.01 14.03 -12.80
C THR A 92 -4.84 13.87 -11.82
N GLY A 93 -4.06 14.93 -11.65
CA GLY A 93 -2.92 14.93 -10.75
C GLY A 93 -1.64 14.33 -11.32
N ILE A 94 -1.66 13.82 -12.55
CA ILE A 94 -0.47 13.28 -13.20
C ILE A 94 0.21 14.41 -13.97
N VAL A 95 1.30 14.94 -13.41
CA VAL A 95 2.11 16.00 -14.04
C VAL A 95 3.46 15.45 -14.50
N GLY A 96 3.83 14.25 -14.12
CA GLY A 96 5.06 13.58 -14.50
C GLY A 96 5.04 12.12 -14.10
N HIS A 97 6.14 11.43 -14.37
CA HIS A 97 6.23 9.99 -14.13
C HIS A 97 6.03 9.59 -12.66
N ARG A 98 6.33 10.48 -11.72
CA ARG A 98 6.26 10.18 -10.28
C ARG A 98 4.83 9.96 -9.78
N GLN A 99 3.83 10.54 -10.45
CA GLN A 99 2.43 10.42 -10.05
C GLN A 99 1.71 9.21 -10.68
N VAL A 100 2.34 8.50 -11.60
CA VAL A 100 1.70 7.41 -12.35
C VAL A 100 1.27 6.27 -11.43
N THR A 101 2.17 5.78 -10.59
CA THR A 101 1.87 4.67 -9.68
C THR A 101 0.78 5.04 -8.69
N ASP A 102 0.85 6.24 -8.12
CA ASP A 102 -0.16 6.72 -7.16
C ASP A 102 -1.55 6.74 -7.78
N ALA A 103 -1.66 7.29 -8.99
CA ALA A 103 -2.93 7.35 -9.71
C ALA A 103 -3.46 5.94 -10.01
N TYR A 104 -2.58 5.01 -10.36
CA TYR A 104 -2.95 3.63 -10.60
C TYR A 104 -3.51 2.97 -9.34
N LEU A 105 -2.83 3.12 -8.21
CA LEU A 105 -3.28 2.52 -6.94
C LEU A 105 -4.64 3.07 -6.52
N VAL A 106 -4.87 4.35 -6.72
CA VAL A 106 -6.17 4.96 -6.41
C VAL A 106 -7.27 4.34 -7.28
N GLN A 107 -7.01 4.18 -8.58
CA GLN A 107 -7.99 3.58 -9.49
C GLN A 107 -8.25 2.11 -9.14
N LEU A 108 -7.20 1.37 -8.80
CA LEU A 108 -7.33 -0.03 -8.38
C LEU A 108 -8.20 -0.14 -7.12
N ALA A 109 -7.96 0.71 -6.14
CA ALA A 109 -8.76 0.74 -4.91
C ALA A 109 -10.22 1.04 -5.20
N ARG A 110 -10.50 1.99 -6.08
CA ARG A 110 -11.87 2.33 -6.49
C ARG A 110 -12.57 1.16 -7.16
N LYS A 111 -11.87 0.45 -8.03
CA LYS A 111 -12.43 -0.74 -8.68
C LYS A 111 -12.86 -1.79 -7.66
N HIS A 112 -12.08 -1.98 -6.63
CA HIS A 112 -12.35 -2.97 -5.57
C HIS A 112 -13.25 -2.42 -4.45
N GLY A 113 -13.77 -1.22 -4.59
CA GLY A 113 -14.69 -0.64 -3.61
C GLY A 113 -14.04 -0.20 -2.31
N GLY A 114 -12.71 -0.05 -2.31
CA GLY A 114 -11.94 0.38 -1.16
C GLY A 114 -11.33 1.76 -1.33
N SER A 115 -10.33 2.06 -0.53
CA SER A 115 -9.54 3.28 -0.69
C SER A 115 -8.06 3.01 -0.38
N VAL A 116 -7.20 3.91 -0.83
CA VAL A 116 -5.76 3.84 -0.53
C VAL A 116 -5.51 4.42 0.85
N ALA A 117 -4.73 3.73 1.67
CA ALA A 117 -4.15 4.28 2.89
C ALA A 117 -2.70 4.66 2.61
N THR A 118 -2.33 5.88 2.91
CA THR A 118 -1.02 6.42 2.55
C THR A 118 -0.43 7.28 3.67
N LEU A 119 0.90 7.40 3.66
CA LEU A 119 1.63 8.38 4.47
C LEU A 119 2.01 9.61 3.65
N ASP A 120 1.65 9.64 2.36
CA ASP A 120 2.02 10.72 1.43
C ASP A 120 0.92 11.78 1.40
N ARG A 121 1.24 12.96 1.93
CA ARG A 121 0.31 14.09 1.97
C ARG A 121 -0.08 14.59 0.59
N ALA A 122 0.86 14.56 -0.36
CA ALA A 122 0.60 15.01 -1.72
C ALA A 122 -0.40 14.09 -2.42
N LEU A 123 -0.25 12.78 -2.27
CA LEU A 123 -1.19 11.80 -2.81
C LEU A 123 -2.60 12.04 -2.24
N ALA A 124 -2.70 12.17 -0.93
CA ALA A 124 -3.97 12.38 -0.25
C ALA A 124 -4.65 13.70 -0.67
N ALA A 125 -3.87 14.74 -0.91
CA ALA A 125 -4.38 16.04 -1.33
C ALA A 125 -4.94 16.01 -2.76
N VAL A 126 -4.32 15.22 -3.64
CA VAL A 126 -4.69 15.16 -5.07
C VAL A 126 -5.87 14.22 -5.31
N HIS A 127 -5.95 13.13 -4.56
CA HIS A 127 -6.92 12.06 -4.82
C HIS A 127 -7.97 11.98 -3.69
N PRO A 128 -9.19 12.53 -3.91
CA PRO A 128 -10.27 12.43 -2.93
C PRO A 128 -10.60 10.98 -2.58
N GLY A 129 -10.93 10.74 -1.32
CA GLY A 129 -11.23 9.40 -0.82
C GLY A 129 -10.02 8.61 -0.36
N THR A 130 -8.81 9.13 -0.54
CA THR A 130 -7.59 8.55 0.00
C THR A 130 -7.48 8.87 1.49
N THR A 131 -7.05 7.90 2.28
CA THR A 131 -6.88 8.05 3.73
C THR A 131 -5.42 8.33 4.05
N LEU A 132 -5.16 9.52 4.58
CA LEU A 132 -3.84 9.88 5.09
C LEU A 132 -3.71 9.38 6.53
N LEU A 133 -2.67 8.61 6.81
CA LEU A 133 -2.35 8.22 8.18
C LEU A 133 -1.63 9.38 8.87
N ALA A 134 -2.22 9.86 9.95
CA ALA A 134 -1.68 11.01 10.68
C ALA A 134 -1.79 10.80 12.18
#